data_610483211b3eb9dd79af0fb68cf90b5d
#
_entry.id   610483211b3eb9dd79af0fb68cf90b5d
#
_cell.length_a   1.000
_cell.length_b   1.000
_cell.length_c   1.000
_cell.angle_alpha   90.00
_cell.angle_beta   90.00
_cell.angle_gamma   90.00
#
_symmetry.space_group_name_H-M   'P 1'
#
loop_
_entity.id
_entity.type
_entity.pdbx_description
1 polymer ?
#
loop_
_entity_poly.entity_id
_entity_poly.type
_entity_poly.pdbx_seq_one_letter_code
_entity_poly.pdbx_strand_id
1 'polypeptide(L)'
;MSFWKRLFGGNRPDLLPQRLDYLNEALALERQGDYEAALTSYRLALRDHPNDLRVLQNMAIAYTKTHRYDEAIRIYRRALEVDGTLAGAHYGIAFLLIRRGDSETAARHLRAFLGHPPRGPDAQRWVEHAEQALAEIGGGEQP
;
A
#
# COMPACT_ATOMS: atom_id res chain seq x y z
N MET A 1 -31.18 -37.56 4.24
CA MET A 1 -30.20 -36.50 4.15
C MET A 1 -28.91 -37.07 3.61
N SER A 2 -28.36 -36.47 2.59
CA SER A 2 -27.17 -37.02 1.95
C SER A 2 -25.94 -36.87 2.87
N PHE A 3 -25.02 -37.80 2.69
CA PHE A 3 -23.70 -37.76 3.34
C PHE A 3 -23.02 -36.39 3.15
N TRP A 4 -23.21 -35.78 2.00
CA TRP A 4 -22.67 -34.48 1.65
C TRP A 4 -23.16 -33.36 2.57
N LYS A 5 -24.47 -33.37 2.88
CA LYS A 5 -25.02 -32.37 3.82
C LYS A 5 -24.47 -32.54 5.23
N ARG A 6 -24.13 -33.76 5.62
CA ARG A 6 -23.53 -34.04 6.91
C ARG A 6 -22.06 -33.62 6.95
N LEU A 7 -21.34 -34.00 5.88
CA LEU A 7 -19.90 -33.80 5.84
C LEU A 7 -19.54 -32.36 5.58
N PHE A 8 -20.25 -31.69 4.70
CA PHE A 8 -19.95 -30.31 4.31
C PHE A 8 -20.92 -29.30 4.88
N GLY A 9 -21.90 -29.76 5.66
CA GLY A 9 -22.91 -28.90 6.21
C GLY A 9 -23.57 -28.05 5.12
N GLY A 10 -24.84 -28.03 4.99
CA GLY A 10 -25.49 -27.16 4.04
C GLY A 10 -25.13 -25.69 4.22
N ASN A 11 -24.44 -25.43 5.26
CA ASN A 11 -23.95 -24.12 5.63
C ASN A 11 -22.46 -24.28 5.92
N ARG A 12 -21.63 -23.76 5.04
CA ARG A 12 -20.18 -23.76 5.21
C ARG A 12 -19.70 -22.32 5.43
N PRO A 13 -20.12 -21.68 6.53
CA PRO A 13 -19.79 -20.29 6.78
C PRO A 13 -18.30 -20.06 6.94
N ASP A 14 -17.57 -21.10 7.29
CA ASP A 14 -16.12 -21.09 7.44
C ASP A 14 -15.38 -20.97 6.11
N LEU A 15 -15.94 -21.51 5.02
CA LEU A 15 -15.26 -21.48 3.71
C LEU A 15 -15.48 -20.19 2.93
N LEU A 16 -16.70 -19.62 3.01
CA LEU A 16 -17.00 -18.39 2.29
C LEU A 16 -16.16 -17.21 2.74
N PRO A 17 -16.03 -16.91 4.06
CA PRO A 17 -15.14 -15.87 4.53
C PRO A 17 -13.69 -16.12 4.17
N GLN A 18 -13.23 -17.36 4.28
CA GLN A 18 -11.83 -17.71 3.96
C GLN A 18 -11.52 -17.51 2.48
N ARG A 19 -12.44 -17.83 1.59
CA ARG A 19 -12.26 -17.64 0.14
C ARG A 19 -12.14 -16.17 -0.25
N LEU A 20 -12.85 -15.31 0.48
CA LEU A 20 -12.94 -13.89 0.15
C LEU A 20 -11.94 -13.03 0.91
N ASP A 21 -11.19 -13.63 1.84
CA ASP A 21 -10.26 -12.89 2.69
C ASP A 21 -8.83 -12.94 2.16
N TYR A 22 -8.67 -12.54 0.92
CA TYR A 22 -7.35 -12.50 0.28
C TYR A 22 -6.42 -11.48 0.91
N LEU A 23 -6.96 -10.40 1.48
CA LEU A 23 -6.14 -9.40 2.17
C LEU A 23 -5.43 -10.02 3.37
N ASN A 24 -6.16 -10.72 4.24
CA ASN A 24 -5.55 -11.36 5.40
C ASN A 24 -4.57 -12.46 5.01
N GLU A 25 -4.88 -13.21 3.95
CA GLU A 25 -3.96 -14.19 3.39
C GLU A 25 -2.65 -13.54 2.94
N ALA A 26 -2.76 -12.43 2.20
CA ALA A 26 -1.59 -11.70 1.74
C ALA A 26 -0.74 -11.18 2.90
N LEU A 27 -1.38 -10.61 3.92
CA LEU A 27 -0.67 -10.13 5.11
C LEU A 27 0.05 -11.26 5.85
N ALA A 28 -0.56 -12.43 5.93
CA ALA A 28 0.07 -13.61 6.53
C ALA A 28 1.29 -14.07 5.72
N LEU A 29 1.19 -14.06 4.39
CA LEU A 29 2.29 -14.42 3.51
C LEU A 29 3.45 -13.42 3.61
N GLU A 30 3.16 -12.13 3.73
CA GLU A 30 4.20 -11.11 3.97
C GLU A 30 4.94 -11.37 5.29
N ARG A 31 4.21 -11.72 6.35
CA ARG A 31 4.85 -12.04 7.63
C ARG A 31 5.80 -13.23 7.53
N GLN A 32 5.54 -14.12 6.59
CA GLN A 32 6.41 -15.27 6.30
C GLN A 32 7.56 -14.90 5.34
N GLY A 33 7.56 -13.68 4.81
CA GLY A 33 8.55 -13.25 3.83
C GLY A 33 8.24 -13.69 2.40
N ASP A 34 7.08 -14.30 2.16
CA ASP A 34 6.69 -14.76 0.83
C ASP A 34 5.92 -13.65 0.09
N TYR A 35 6.67 -12.67 -0.39
CA TYR A 35 6.09 -11.49 -1.05
C TYR A 35 5.46 -11.81 -2.39
N GLU A 36 5.99 -12.79 -3.13
CA GLU A 36 5.40 -13.17 -4.43
C GLU A 36 4.02 -13.79 -4.26
N ALA A 37 3.87 -14.69 -3.29
CA ALA A 37 2.57 -15.26 -2.97
C ALA A 37 1.62 -14.19 -2.41
N ALA A 38 2.13 -13.26 -1.58
CA ALA A 38 1.36 -12.16 -1.05
C ALA A 38 0.81 -11.27 -2.18
N LEU A 39 1.65 -10.93 -3.15
CA LEU A 39 1.23 -10.13 -4.31
C LEU A 39 0.12 -10.80 -5.10
N THR A 40 0.18 -12.12 -5.26
CA THR A 40 -0.89 -12.89 -5.90
C THR A 40 -2.21 -12.74 -5.13
N SER A 41 -2.16 -12.87 -3.80
CA SER A 41 -3.34 -12.72 -2.94
C SER A 41 -3.88 -11.28 -2.98
N TYR A 42 -3.01 -10.28 -3.01
CA TYR A 42 -3.44 -8.89 -3.17
C TYR A 42 -4.15 -8.65 -4.51
N ARG A 43 -3.65 -9.23 -5.60
CA ARG A 43 -4.32 -9.12 -6.90
C ARG A 43 -5.71 -9.73 -6.87
N LEU A 44 -5.86 -10.87 -6.19
CA LEU A 44 -7.17 -11.49 -6.02
C LEU A 44 -8.11 -10.63 -5.19
N ALA A 45 -7.60 -10.00 -4.13
CA ALA A 45 -8.38 -9.07 -3.33
C ALA A 45 -8.86 -7.87 -4.16
N LEU A 46 -8.00 -7.33 -5.01
CA LEU A 46 -8.36 -6.21 -5.89
C LEU A 46 -9.36 -6.59 -6.97
N ARG A 47 -9.35 -7.84 -7.42
CA ARG A 47 -10.35 -8.31 -8.37
C ARG A 47 -11.75 -8.20 -7.79
N ASP A 48 -11.90 -8.53 -6.50
CA ASP A 48 -13.18 -8.47 -5.81
C ASP A 48 -13.54 -7.04 -5.38
N HIS A 49 -12.54 -6.26 -4.95
CA HIS A 49 -12.71 -4.88 -4.46
C HIS A 49 -11.62 -3.99 -5.06
N PRO A 50 -11.82 -3.50 -6.31
CA PRO A 50 -10.76 -2.79 -7.05
C PRO A 50 -10.26 -1.49 -6.42
N ASN A 51 -11.07 -0.87 -5.56
CA ASN A 51 -10.74 0.42 -4.93
C ASN A 51 -10.47 0.31 -3.43
N ASP A 52 -10.17 -0.88 -2.95
CA ASP A 52 -9.84 -1.07 -1.53
C ASP A 52 -8.47 -0.46 -1.23
N LEU A 53 -8.47 0.67 -0.53
CA LEU A 53 -7.26 1.43 -0.21
C LEU A 53 -6.26 0.65 0.64
N ARG A 54 -6.75 -0.21 1.55
CA ARG A 54 -5.84 -1.04 2.36
C ARG A 54 -5.07 -2.02 1.49
N VAL A 55 -5.77 -2.64 0.54
CA VAL A 55 -5.13 -3.57 -0.39
C VAL A 55 -4.13 -2.84 -1.26
N LEU A 56 -4.52 -1.71 -1.85
CA LEU A 56 -3.64 -0.93 -2.73
C LEU A 56 -2.37 -0.47 -1.98
N GLN A 57 -2.51 0.07 -0.78
CA GLN A 57 -1.34 0.51 -0.02
C GLN A 57 -0.42 -0.64 0.36
N ASN A 58 -0.97 -1.74 0.87
CA ASN A 58 -0.16 -2.90 1.26
C ASN A 58 0.53 -3.53 0.05
N MET A 59 -0.16 -3.58 -1.09
CA MET A 59 0.42 -4.08 -2.33
C MET A 59 1.60 -3.20 -2.79
N ALA A 60 1.45 -1.88 -2.73
CA ALA A 60 2.53 -0.96 -3.07
C ALA A 60 3.74 -1.13 -2.14
N ILE A 61 3.50 -1.35 -0.86
CA ILE A 61 4.57 -1.64 0.11
C ILE A 61 5.28 -2.95 -0.24
N ALA A 62 4.53 -3.98 -0.59
CA ALA A 62 5.10 -5.28 -0.98
C ALA A 62 5.96 -5.14 -2.25
N TYR A 63 5.51 -4.38 -3.24
CA TYR A 63 6.33 -4.08 -4.41
C TYR A 63 7.60 -3.33 -4.04
N THR A 64 7.51 -2.36 -3.12
CA THR A 64 8.68 -1.61 -2.64
C THR A 64 9.70 -2.55 -1.97
N LYS A 65 9.23 -3.45 -1.13
CA LYS A 65 10.09 -4.40 -0.42
C LYS A 65 10.79 -5.39 -1.35
N THR A 66 10.19 -5.68 -2.50
CA THR A 66 10.76 -6.54 -3.51
C THR A 66 11.54 -5.77 -4.59
N HIS A 67 11.80 -4.49 -4.37
CA HIS A 67 12.52 -3.59 -5.30
C HIS A 67 11.82 -3.41 -6.65
N ARG A 68 10.52 -3.63 -6.69
CA ARG A 68 9.71 -3.41 -7.89
C ARG A 68 9.09 -2.02 -7.81
N TYR A 69 9.94 -1.02 -7.94
CA TYR A 69 9.58 0.37 -7.64
C TYR A 69 8.59 0.97 -8.64
N ASP A 70 8.69 0.62 -9.92
CA ASP A 70 7.76 1.14 -10.92
C ASP A 70 6.33 0.63 -10.69
N GLU A 71 6.20 -0.64 -10.34
CA GLU A 71 4.91 -1.19 -9.98
C GLU A 71 4.37 -0.55 -8.69
N ALA A 72 5.24 -0.33 -7.70
CA ALA A 72 4.83 0.33 -6.46
C ALA A 72 4.30 1.74 -6.73
N ILE A 73 4.99 2.53 -7.54
CA ILE A 73 4.55 3.88 -7.91
C ILE A 73 3.18 3.82 -8.59
N ARG A 74 3.00 2.89 -9.50
CA ARG A 74 1.74 2.74 -10.24
C ARG A 74 0.57 2.43 -9.29
N ILE A 75 0.79 1.55 -8.32
CA ILE A 75 -0.24 1.17 -7.35
C ILE A 75 -0.54 2.34 -6.39
N TYR A 76 0.48 3.05 -5.92
CA TYR A 76 0.25 4.25 -5.11
C TYR A 76 -0.53 5.31 -5.88
N ARG A 77 -0.22 5.54 -7.15
CA ARG A 77 -0.99 6.49 -7.99
C ARG A 77 -2.44 6.07 -8.10
N ARG A 78 -2.70 4.79 -8.26
CA ARG A 78 -4.07 4.27 -8.28
C ARG A 78 -4.78 4.54 -6.94
N ALA A 79 -4.09 4.35 -5.82
CA ALA A 79 -4.64 4.66 -4.50
C ALA A 79 -5.00 6.14 -4.40
N LEU A 80 -4.16 7.02 -4.92
CA LEU A 80 -4.41 8.47 -4.92
C LEU A 80 -5.56 8.88 -5.83
N GLU A 81 -5.85 8.12 -6.88
CA GLU A 81 -7.04 8.33 -7.70
C GLU A 81 -8.32 8.05 -6.90
N VAL A 82 -8.27 7.10 -5.96
CA VAL A 82 -9.40 6.79 -5.08
C VAL A 82 -9.53 7.82 -3.96
N ASP A 83 -8.41 8.18 -3.32
CA ASP A 83 -8.35 9.19 -2.27
C ASP A 83 -7.09 10.02 -2.41
N GLY A 84 -7.25 11.23 -2.98
CA GLY A 84 -6.14 12.14 -3.25
C GLY A 84 -5.45 12.70 -2.00
N THR A 85 -6.01 12.49 -0.81
CA THR A 85 -5.44 12.97 0.46
C THR A 85 -4.73 11.87 1.25
N LEU A 86 -4.57 10.69 0.67
CA LEU A 86 -4.05 9.52 1.37
C LEU A 86 -2.57 9.71 1.73
N ALA A 87 -2.31 10.02 3.01
CA ALA A 87 -0.99 10.37 3.50
C ALA A 87 0.06 9.30 3.20
N GLY A 88 -0.26 8.03 3.48
CA GLY A 88 0.67 6.93 3.23
C GLY A 88 1.08 6.78 1.78
N ALA A 89 0.17 7.04 0.84
CA ALA A 89 0.47 6.97 -0.58
C ALA A 89 1.37 8.13 -1.01
N HIS A 90 1.09 9.34 -0.58
CA HIS A 90 1.96 10.50 -0.87
C HIS A 90 3.36 10.29 -0.31
N TYR A 91 3.46 9.83 0.94
CA TYR A 91 4.74 9.56 1.58
C TYR A 91 5.51 8.48 0.82
N GLY A 92 4.87 7.35 0.54
CA GLY A 92 5.50 6.23 -0.14
C GLY A 92 5.99 6.58 -1.54
N ILE A 93 5.14 7.23 -2.33
CA ILE A 93 5.52 7.59 -3.71
C ILE A 93 6.64 8.63 -3.74
N ALA A 94 6.66 9.56 -2.77
CA ALA A 94 7.70 10.60 -2.71
C ALA A 94 9.09 9.98 -2.60
N PHE A 95 9.28 9.02 -1.70
CA PHE A 95 10.59 8.41 -1.51
C PHE A 95 10.98 7.51 -2.68
N LEU A 96 10.04 6.88 -3.34
CA LEU A 96 10.32 6.13 -4.57
C LEU A 96 10.75 7.07 -5.70
N LEU A 97 10.14 8.24 -5.81
CA LEU A 97 10.51 9.23 -6.82
C LEU A 97 11.87 9.87 -6.54
N ILE A 98 12.20 10.13 -5.27
CA ILE A 98 13.54 10.59 -4.88
C ILE A 98 14.59 9.57 -5.34
N ARG A 99 14.35 8.31 -5.07
CA ARG A 99 15.22 7.22 -5.46
C ARG A 99 15.42 7.16 -6.99
N ARG A 100 14.40 7.56 -7.73
CA ARG A 100 14.40 7.58 -9.19
C ARG A 100 15.04 8.85 -9.77
N GLY A 101 15.34 9.83 -8.92
CA GLY A 101 15.91 11.11 -9.32
C GLY A 101 14.88 12.17 -9.71
N ASP A 102 13.60 11.90 -9.53
CA ASP A 102 12.53 12.87 -9.82
C ASP A 102 12.18 13.68 -8.57
N SER A 103 13.07 14.59 -8.23
CA SER A 103 12.94 15.41 -7.02
C SER A 103 11.77 16.41 -7.09
N GLU A 104 11.44 16.88 -8.28
CA GLU A 104 10.35 17.85 -8.45
C GLU A 104 8.99 17.22 -8.12
N THR A 105 8.69 16.07 -8.70
CA THR A 105 7.44 15.37 -8.41
C THR A 105 7.41 14.86 -6.97
N ALA A 106 8.55 14.39 -6.45
CA ALA A 106 8.69 13.97 -5.06
C ALA A 106 8.33 15.11 -4.11
N ALA A 107 8.85 16.32 -4.37
CA ALA A 107 8.55 17.50 -3.54
C ALA A 107 7.04 17.80 -3.50
N ARG A 108 6.36 17.66 -4.63
CA ARG A 108 4.90 17.86 -4.66
C ARG A 108 4.18 16.86 -3.77
N HIS A 109 4.59 15.60 -3.80
CA HIS A 109 3.99 14.57 -2.93
C HIS A 109 4.31 14.80 -1.45
N LEU A 110 5.52 15.24 -1.12
CA LEU A 110 5.88 15.57 0.27
C LEU A 110 5.05 16.75 0.80
N ARG A 111 4.82 17.77 -0.02
CA ARG A 111 3.96 18.90 0.37
C ARG A 111 2.51 18.44 0.57
N ALA A 112 2.01 17.56 -0.29
CA ALA A 112 0.68 17.00 -0.14
C ALA A 112 0.56 16.18 1.15
N PHE A 113 1.58 15.39 1.48
CA PHE A 113 1.66 14.65 2.75
C PHE A 113 1.60 15.60 3.95
N LEU A 114 2.40 16.66 3.92
CA LEU A 114 2.44 17.64 5.01
C LEU A 114 1.13 18.42 5.14
N GLY A 115 0.39 18.58 4.06
CA GLY A 115 -0.93 19.23 4.07
C GLY A 115 -2.02 18.38 4.73
N HIS A 116 -1.87 17.06 4.71
CA HIS A 116 -2.82 16.12 5.30
C HIS A 116 -2.05 15.00 5.99
N PRO A 117 -1.31 15.32 7.08
CA PRO A 117 -0.47 14.33 7.73
C PRO A 117 -1.29 13.24 8.43
N PRO A 118 -0.70 12.06 8.65
CA PRO A 118 -1.38 11.01 9.37
C PRO A 118 -1.62 11.40 10.82
N ARG A 119 -2.50 10.68 11.47
CA ARG A 119 -2.77 10.82 12.91
C ARG A 119 -2.13 9.66 13.65
N GLY A 120 -1.89 9.86 14.93
CA GLY A 120 -1.38 8.80 15.80
C GLY A 120 -0.01 9.12 16.40
N PRO A 121 0.48 8.21 17.26
CA PRO A 121 1.70 8.48 18.05
C PRO A 121 2.96 8.58 17.19
N ASP A 122 3.00 7.97 16.02
CA ASP A 122 4.17 8.02 15.13
C ASP A 122 4.11 9.15 14.12
N ALA A 123 3.02 9.91 14.08
CA ALA A 123 2.79 10.94 13.07
C ALA A 123 3.92 11.97 13.04
N GLN A 124 4.38 12.44 14.20
CA GLN A 124 5.41 13.44 14.31
C GLN A 124 6.72 12.98 13.64
N ARG A 125 7.11 11.75 13.83
CA ARG A 125 8.31 11.18 13.23
C ARG A 125 8.24 11.19 11.70
N TRP A 126 7.10 10.84 11.16
CA TRP A 126 6.90 10.83 9.70
C TRP A 126 6.87 12.25 9.14
N VAL A 127 6.26 13.19 9.85
CA VAL A 127 6.23 14.60 9.46
C VAL A 127 7.64 15.18 9.44
N GLU A 128 8.42 14.96 10.49
CA GLU A 128 9.80 15.44 10.57
C GLU A 128 10.66 14.87 9.44
N HIS A 129 10.50 13.59 9.14
CA HIS A 129 11.23 12.93 8.06
C HIS A 129 10.86 13.55 6.70
N ALA A 130 9.59 13.81 6.47
CA ALA A 130 9.13 14.44 5.24
C ALA A 130 9.64 15.89 5.11
N GLU A 131 9.61 16.65 6.20
CA GLU A 131 10.15 18.01 6.22
C GLU A 131 11.65 18.04 5.91
N GLN A 132 12.39 17.12 6.51
CA GLN A 132 13.81 16.98 6.27
C GLN A 132 14.10 16.63 4.81
N ALA A 133 13.39 15.66 4.26
CA ALA A 133 13.56 15.25 2.87
C ALA A 133 13.25 16.42 1.91
N LEU A 134 12.20 17.17 2.19
CA LEU A 134 11.81 18.32 1.38
C LEU A 134 12.88 19.43 1.43
N ALA A 135 13.47 19.67 2.60
CA ALA A 135 14.56 20.64 2.76
C ALA A 135 15.81 20.21 1.98
N GLU A 136 16.15 18.94 2.02
CA GLU A 136 17.30 18.40 1.28
C GLU A 136 17.13 18.54 -0.22
N ILE A 137 15.92 18.26 -0.73
CA ILE A 137 15.60 18.43 -2.14
C ILE A 137 15.73 19.90 -2.55
N GLY A 138 15.12 20.80 -1.76
CA GLY A 138 15.18 22.25 -2.01
C GLY A 138 16.58 22.82 -1.94
N GLY A 139 17.38 22.37 -0.95
CA GLY A 139 18.76 22.78 -0.80
C GLY A 139 19.66 22.38 -1.97
N GLY A 140 19.38 21.23 -2.58
CA GLY A 140 20.12 20.76 -3.75
C GLY A 140 19.84 21.53 -5.02
N GLU A 141 18.75 22.28 -5.09
CA GLU A 141 18.34 23.05 -6.26
C GLU A 141 18.87 24.50 -6.24
N GLN A 142 19.46 24.92 -5.14
CA GLN A 142 20.01 26.27 -5.03
C GLN A 142 21.39 26.35 -5.67
N PRO A 143 21.63 27.35 -6.53
CA PRO A 143 22.94 27.54 -7.14
C PRO A 143 24.01 27.91 -6.12
#